data_2fdcf44025b9d543137b6c0cb5ce47ab
#
_entry.id   2fdcf44025b9d543137b6c0cb5ce47ab
#
_cell.length_a   1.000
_cell.length_b   1.000
_cell.length_c   1.000
_cell.angle_alpha   90.00
_cell.angle_beta   90.00
_cell.angle_gamma   90.00
#
_symmetry.space_group_name_H-M   'P 1'
#
loop_
_entity.id
_entity.type
_entity.pdbx_description
1 polymer ?
#
loop_
_entity_poly.entity_id
_entity_poly.type
_entity_poly.pdbx_seq_one_letter_code
_entity_poly.pdbx_strand_id
1 'polypeptide(L)'
;SEGGGMTRHSLEYSTAYAPAYRVIHENIAPFLGVFAAIDTLLANKNDNYVPVVTIDGRCGSGKSTLADLLFSVYRCGVVHTDDFFLPTSLRTKERLSTPGKNIHYERFNSEISESAATMRPGDTIKYGVFDCQCGTITSSREVATKPFLLIEGSYSSSPDITIKRDLSIFLTISNEEQLRRIAERNKDKYADFINKWIPMEEEYFQEYNIKE
;
A
#
# COMPACT_ATOMS: atom_id res chain seq x y z
N SER A 1 13.10 14.59 13.42
CA SER A 1 13.69 13.32 12.96
C SER A 1 13.76 13.35 11.45
N GLU A 2 14.97 13.50 10.93
CA GLU A 2 15.25 13.58 9.50
C GLU A 2 14.96 12.23 8.84
N GLY A 3 14.13 12.23 7.80
CA GLY A 3 13.77 11.04 7.05
C GLY A 3 14.99 10.42 6.38
N GLY A 4 15.17 9.10 6.56
CA GLY A 4 16.22 8.29 5.93
C GLY A 4 16.05 8.24 4.41
N GLY A 5 16.49 9.30 3.74
CA GLY A 5 16.60 9.36 2.29
C GLY A 5 17.88 8.69 1.79
N MET A 6 17.91 8.34 0.50
CA MET A 6 19.15 7.91 -0.15
C MET A 6 20.22 9.01 0.00
N THR A 7 21.36 8.67 0.60
CA THR A 7 22.52 9.57 0.64
C THR A 7 23.11 9.69 -0.77
N ARG A 8 23.17 10.92 -1.26
CA ARG A 8 23.87 11.22 -2.52
C ARG A 8 25.34 11.55 -2.22
N HIS A 9 26.23 11.11 -3.07
CA HIS A 9 27.60 11.59 -3.05
C HIS A 9 27.65 13.09 -3.34
N SER A 10 28.69 13.78 -2.85
CA SER A 10 28.94 15.17 -3.24
C SER A 10 29.11 15.25 -4.76
N LEU A 11 28.83 16.42 -5.32
CA LEU A 11 29.02 16.65 -6.76
C LEU A 11 30.48 16.42 -7.19
N GLU A 12 31.42 16.82 -6.35
CA GLU A 12 32.88 16.64 -6.57
C GLU A 12 33.21 15.16 -6.63
N TYR A 13 32.74 14.35 -5.68
CA TYR A 13 32.98 12.92 -5.67
C TYR A 13 32.34 12.24 -6.89
N SER A 14 31.11 12.59 -7.21
CA SER A 14 30.40 12.03 -8.36
C SER A 14 31.09 12.36 -9.69
N THR A 15 31.66 13.56 -9.80
CA THR A 15 32.41 13.99 -10.99
C THR A 15 33.75 13.30 -11.09
N ALA A 16 34.46 13.14 -9.96
CA ALA A 16 35.80 12.56 -9.93
C ALA A 16 35.81 11.03 -10.14
N TYR A 17 34.83 10.33 -9.59
CA TYR A 17 34.83 8.86 -9.51
C TYR A 17 33.70 8.17 -10.28
N ALA A 18 32.72 8.91 -10.81
CA ALA A 18 31.55 8.36 -11.52
C ALA A 18 31.00 7.07 -10.90
N PRO A 19 30.64 7.05 -9.60
CA PRO A 19 30.35 5.83 -8.87
C PRO A 19 29.12 5.13 -9.46
N ALA A 20 29.26 3.84 -9.78
CA ALA A 20 28.19 2.99 -10.28
C ALA A 20 27.37 2.31 -9.16
N TYR A 21 27.52 2.76 -7.92
CA TYR A 21 26.78 2.24 -6.75
C TYR A 21 25.97 3.34 -6.07
N ARG A 22 24.96 2.93 -5.31
CA ARG A 22 24.17 3.83 -4.45
C ARG A 22 24.36 3.42 -3.00
N VAL A 23 24.49 4.40 -2.13
CA VAL A 23 24.49 4.17 -0.68
C VAL A 23 23.04 4.25 -0.21
N ILE A 24 22.57 3.20 0.42
CA ILE A 24 21.22 3.11 1.00
C ILE A 24 21.33 2.90 2.51
N HIS A 25 20.34 3.37 3.25
CA HIS A 25 20.26 3.10 4.68
C HIS A 25 19.97 1.62 4.93
N GLU A 26 20.52 1.05 6.01
CA GLU A 26 20.38 -0.39 6.34
C GLU A 26 18.91 -0.85 6.47
N ASN A 27 18.01 0.04 6.89
CA ASN A 27 16.57 -0.26 6.99
C ASN A 27 15.90 -0.49 5.63
N ILE A 28 16.55 -0.13 4.51
CA ILE A 28 16.07 -0.36 3.14
C ILE A 28 16.51 -1.75 2.64
N ALA A 29 17.57 -2.31 3.21
CA ALA A 29 18.13 -3.58 2.76
C ALA A 29 17.08 -4.72 2.65
N PRO A 30 16.12 -4.90 3.58
CA PRO A 30 15.08 -5.92 3.47
C PRO A 30 14.18 -5.77 2.24
N PHE A 31 14.09 -4.56 1.67
CA PHE A 31 13.20 -4.23 0.56
C PHE A 31 13.92 -4.16 -0.80
N LEU A 32 15.22 -4.48 -0.88
CA LEU A 32 15.97 -4.41 -2.15
C LEU A 32 15.33 -5.23 -3.27
N GLY A 33 14.77 -6.41 -2.95
CA GLY A 33 14.04 -7.22 -3.92
C GLY A 33 12.81 -6.51 -4.51
N VAL A 34 12.11 -5.73 -3.68
CA VAL A 34 10.96 -4.93 -4.11
C VAL A 34 11.40 -3.84 -5.08
N PHE A 35 12.49 -3.12 -4.76
CA PHE A 35 13.03 -2.10 -5.66
C PHE A 35 13.46 -2.69 -7.01
N ALA A 36 14.17 -3.82 -6.98
CA ALA A 36 14.59 -4.49 -8.21
C ALA A 36 13.41 -4.95 -9.07
N ALA A 37 12.32 -5.46 -8.45
CA ALA A 37 11.11 -5.84 -9.15
C ALA A 37 10.41 -4.63 -9.79
N ILE A 38 10.30 -3.51 -9.06
CA ILE A 38 9.72 -2.27 -9.58
C ILE A 38 10.57 -1.69 -10.70
N ASP A 39 11.90 -1.63 -10.55
CA ASP A 39 12.81 -1.14 -11.60
C ASP A 39 12.67 -1.99 -12.88
N THR A 40 12.58 -3.32 -12.74
CA THR A 40 12.34 -4.23 -13.86
C THR A 40 10.98 -3.97 -14.52
N LEU A 41 9.92 -3.79 -13.73
CA LEU A 41 8.58 -3.46 -14.22
C LEU A 41 8.59 -2.14 -15.02
N LEU A 42 9.24 -1.12 -14.48
CA LEU A 42 9.33 0.20 -15.13
C LEU A 42 10.19 0.19 -16.39
N ALA A 43 11.25 -0.61 -16.43
CA ALA A 43 12.10 -0.76 -17.62
C ALA A 43 11.39 -1.46 -18.79
N ASN A 44 10.45 -2.34 -18.50
CA ASN A 44 9.75 -3.16 -19.49
C ASN A 44 8.36 -2.63 -19.88
N LYS A 45 7.87 -1.55 -19.23
CA LYS A 45 6.55 -1.01 -19.56
C LYS A 45 6.55 -0.19 -20.85
N ASN A 46 5.38 -0.12 -21.49
CA ASN A 46 5.12 0.85 -22.54
C ASN A 46 5.04 2.27 -21.95
N ASP A 47 5.53 3.28 -22.67
CA ASP A 47 5.54 4.68 -22.23
C ASP A 47 4.16 5.25 -21.92
N ASN A 48 3.11 4.75 -22.57
CA ASN A 48 1.73 5.16 -22.35
C ASN A 48 1.01 4.33 -21.28
N TYR A 49 1.71 3.41 -20.61
CA TYR A 49 1.13 2.53 -19.61
C TYR A 49 1.54 2.94 -18.20
N VAL A 50 0.59 2.93 -17.28
CA VAL A 50 0.82 3.15 -15.85
C VAL A 50 0.67 1.81 -15.14
N PRO A 51 1.77 1.20 -14.68
CA PRO A 51 1.70 -0.03 -13.91
C PRO A 51 0.98 0.18 -12.57
N VAL A 52 0.32 -0.88 -12.10
CA VAL A 52 -0.31 -0.92 -10.79
C VAL A 52 0.45 -1.90 -9.89
N VAL A 53 0.92 -1.39 -8.77
CA VAL A 53 1.62 -2.16 -7.72
C VAL A 53 0.74 -2.22 -6.49
N THR A 54 0.61 -3.39 -5.86
CA THR A 54 -0.11 -3.51 -4.59
C THR A 54 0.83 -3.93 -3.46
N ILE A 55 0.59 -3.42 -2.25
CA ILE A 55 1.24 -3.86 -1.02
C ILE A 55 0.16 -4.31 -0.04
N ASP A 56 0.04 -5.61 0.14
CA ASP A 56 -0.84 -6.24 1.12
C ASP A 56 -0.02 -6.91 2.23
N GLY A 57 -0.67 -7.46 3.22
CA GLY A 57 -0.02 -8.20 4.30
C GLY A 57 -0.54 -7.85 5.67
N ARG A 58 0.04 -8.50 6.67
CA ARG A 58 -0.40 -8.45 8.08
C ARG A 58 -0.37 -7.03 8.65
N CYS A 59 -1.33 -6.69 9.49
CA CYS A 59 -1.28 -5.43 10.24
C CYS A 59 0.02 -5.35 11.07
N GLY A 60 0.63 -4.18 11.12
CA GLY A 60 1.95 -3.98 11.74
C GLY A 60 3.16 -4.48 10.94
N SER A 61 2.98 -5.05 9.74
CA SER A 61 4.09 -5.57 8.90
C SER A 61 4.96 -4.49 8.25
N GLY A 62 4.53 -3.23 8.25
CA GLY A 62 5.29 -2.11 7.68
C GLY A 62 4.86 -1.71 6.27
N LYS A 63 3.64 -2.05 5.83
CA LYS A 63 3.09 -1.67 4.51
C LYS A 63 3.23 -0.18 4.23
N SER A 64 2.71 0.66 5.13
CA SER A 64 2.77 2.12 4.95
C SER A 64 4.20 2.66 4.98
N THR A 65 5.09 2.07 5.80
CA THR A 65 6.52 2.43 5.80
C THR A 65 7.16 2.13 4.46
N LEU A 66 6.88 0.97 3.87
CA LEU A 66 7.36 0.64 2.52
C LEU A 66 6.74 1.56 1.46
N ALA A 67 5.45 1.88 1.57
CA ALA A 67 4.80 2.81 0.65
C ALA A 67 5.43 4.21 0.69
N ASP A 68 5.70 4.74 1.88
CA ASP A 68 6.40 6.03 2.08
C ASP A 68 7.80 5.99 1.47
N LEU A 69 8.51 4.87 1.65
CA LEU A 69 9.84 4.68 1.08
C LEU A 69 9.78 4.65 -0.46
N LEU A 70 8.85 3.90 -1.06
CA LEU A 70 8.64 3.87 -2.51
C LEU A 70 8.23 5.25 -3.04
N PHE A 71 7.35 5.96 -2.34
CA PHE A 71 7.00 7.33 -2.70
C PHE A 71 8.21 8.25 -2.67
N SER A 72 9.09 8.14 -1.66
CA SER A 72 10.28 8.98 -1.55
C SER A 72 11.26 8.79 -2.72
N VAL A 73 11.35 7.55 -3.23
CA VAL A 73 12.27 7.17 -4.32
C VAL A 73 11.68 7.44 -5.70
N TYR A 74 10.44 7.00 -5.92
CA TYR A 74 9.84 7.00 -7.26
C TYR A 74 8.89 8.16 -7.50
N ARG A 75 8.38 8.82 -6.44
CA ARG A 75 7.32 9.84 -6.53
C ARG A 75 6.04 9.29 -7.18
N CYS A 76 5.74 8.02 -6.93
CA CYS A 76 4.56 7.34 -7.44
C CYS A 76 3.27 7.86 -6.78
N GLY A 77 2.12 7.63 -7.42
CA GLY A 77 0.82 7.84 -6.77
C GLY A 77 0.57 6.78 -5.71
N VAL A 78 0.04 7.17 -4.56
CA VAL A 78 -0.27 6.23 -3.46
C VAL A 78 -1.75 6.32 -3.08
N VAL A 79 -2.44 5.21 -3.18
CA VAL A 79 -3.82 5.02 -2.73
C VAL A 79 -3.82 4.11 -1.51
N HIS A 80 -4.45 4.55 -0.43
CA HIS A 80 -4.57 3.80 0.81
C HIS A 80 -5.93 3.09 0.87
N THR A 81 -5.95 1.77 1.04
CA THR A 81 -7.21 1.03 1.21
C THR A 81 -7.95 1.44 2.48
N ASP A 82 -7.23 1.94 3.48
CA ASP A 82 -7.81 2.46 4.72
C ASP A 82 -8.73 3.67 4.50
N ASP A 83 -8.54 4.43 3.41
CA ASP A 83 -9.44 5.52 3.01
C ASP A 83 -10.80 5.01 2.49
N PHE A 84 -10.96 3.69 2.36
CA PHE A 84 -12.15 3.03 1.81
C PHE A 84 -12.84 2.10 2.81
N PHE A 85 -12.68 2.27 4.10
CA PHE A 85 -13.45 1.50 5.07
C PHE A 85 -14.95 1.71 4.92
N LEU A 86 -15.71 0.65 5.23
CA LEU A 86 -17.18 0.69 5.19
C LEU A 86 -17.75 1.70 6.18
N PRO A 87 -18.68 2.56 5.73
CA PRO A 87 -19.50 3.34 6.65
C PRO A 87 -20.38 2.42 7.50
N THR A 88 -20.74 2.88 8.71
CA THR A 88 -21.52 2.08 9.68
C THR A 88 -22.83 1.56 9.10
N SER A 89 -23.48 2.33 8.24
CA SER A 89 -24.74 1.94 7.59
C SER A 89 -24.63 0.71 6.66
N LEU A 90 -23.43 0.40 6.18
CA LEU A 90 -23.18 -0.76 5.31
C LEU A 90 -22.54 -1.95 6.04
N ARG A 91 -22.27 -1.84 7.35
CA ARG A 91 -21.66 -2.90 8.17
C ARG A 91 -22.71 -3.90 8.64
N THR A 92 -23.33 -4.62 7.71
CA THR A 92 -24.26 -5.72 8.08
C THR A 92 -23.48 -6.92 8.61
N LYS A 93 -24.14 -7.79 9.38
CA LYS A 93 -23.51 -9.03 9.90
C LYS A 93 -23.07 -9.93 8.75
N GLU A 94 -23.90 -10.08 7.72
CA GLU A 94 -23.61 -10.89 6.53
C GLU A 94 -22.37 -10.37 5.81
N ARG A 95 -22.24 -9.04 5.64
CA ARG A 95 -21.10 -8.46 4.97
C ARG A 95 -19.81 -8.64 5.78
N LEU A 96 -19.86 -8.40 7.08
CA LEU A 96 -18.70 -8.53 7.96
C LEU A 96 -18.31 -9.99 8.27
N SER A 97 -19.20 -10.97 8.02
CA SER A 97 -18.86 -12.39 8.13
C SER A 97 -18.06 -12.93 6.93
N THR A 98 -17.96 -12.17 5.85
CA THR A 98 -17.15 -12.54 4.70
C THR A 98 -15.75 -11.93 4.84
N PRO A 99 -14.67 -12.70 4.73
CA PRO A 99 -13.31 -12.21 4.86
C PRO A 99 -13.02 -11.02 3.94
N GLY A 100 -12.40 -9.97 4.48
CA GLY A 100 -12.02 -8.78 3.72
C GLY A 100 -13.15 -7.80 3.38
N LYS A 101 -14.40 -8.10 3.69
CA LYS A 101 -15.56 -7.26 3.31
C LYS A 101 -15.80 -6.03 4.19
N ASN A 102 -14.84 -5.63 4.99
CA ASN A 102 -14.84 -4.38 5.73
C ASN A 102 -14.38 -3.17 4.90
N ILE A 103 -13.97 -3.37 3.65
CA ILE A 103 -13.67 -2.35 2.66
C ILE A 103 -14.92 -2.07 1.79
N HIS A 104 -15.09 -0.83 1.40
CA HIS A 104 -16.14 -0.40 0.46
C HIS A 104 -15.65 -0.58 -0.98
N TYR A 105 -15.61 -1.83 -1.46
CA TYR A 105 -15.08 -2.17 -2.78
C TYR A 105 -15.85 -1.51 -3.92
N GLU A 106 -17.15 -1.31 -3.77
CA GLU A 106 -17.99 -0.64 -4.76
C GLU A 106 -17.47 0.79 -5.01
N ARG A 107 -17.16 1.51 -3.92
CA ARG A 107 -16.58 2.85 -3.99
C ARG A 107 -15.14 2.82 -4.51
N PHE A 108 -14.34 1.87 -4.03
CA PHE A 108 -12.97 1.70 -4.52
C PHE A 108 -12.94 1.47 -6.04
N ASN A 109 -13.80 0.59 -6.53
CA ASN A 109 -13.85 0.28 -7.95
C ASN A 109 -14.32 1.47 -8.80
N SER A 110 -15.34 2.20 -8.34
CA SER A 110 -15.83 3.38 -9.08
C SER A 110 -14.85 4.56 -9.05
N GLU A 111 -14.16 4.82 -7.92
CA GLU A 111 -13.27 5.96 -7.80
C GLU A 111 -11.84 5.65 -8.31
N ILE A 112 -11.35 4.42 -8.13
CA ILE A 112 -9.97 4.03 -8.46
C ILE A 112 -9.89 3.11 -9.67
N SER A 113 -10.57 1.94 -9.64
CA SER A 113 -10.38 0.91 -10.67
C SER A 113 -10.84 1.37 -12.06
N GLU A 114 -11.98 2.04 -12.14
CA GLU A 114 -12.49 2.59 -13.41
C GLU A 114 -11.58 3.71 -13.93
N SER A 115 -11.10 4.60 -13.06
CA SER A 115 -10.15 5.64 -13.44
C SER A 115 -8.82 5.05 -13.91
N ALA A 116 -8.32 4.03 -13.20
CA ALA A 116 -7.08 3.37 -13.53
C ALA A 116 -7.12 2.59 -14.86
N ALA A 117 -8.28 2.10 -15.28
CA ALA A 117 -8.43 1.37 -16.54
C ALA A 117 -8.10 2.21 -17.79
N THR A 118 -8.22 3.53 -17.69
CA THR A 118 -8.02 4.47 -18.80
C THR A 118 -6.90 5.50 -18.55
N MET A 119 -6.27 5.46 -17.38
CA MET A 119 -5.25 6.45 -16.98
C MET A 119 -4.02 6.40 -17.88
N ARG A 120 -3.44 7.57 -18.06
CA ARG A 120 -2.15 7.79 -18.75
C ARG A 120 -1.12 8.32 -17.77
N PRO A 121 0.17 8.17 -18.07
CA PRO A 121 1.23 8.74 -17.24
C PRO A 121 1.10 10.25 -17.10
N GLY A 122 0.88 10.72 -15.86
CA GLY A 122 0.68 12.14 -15.53
C GLY A 122 -0.76 12.53 -15.27
N ASP A 123 -1.72 11.66 -15.50
CA ASP A 123 -3.11 11.88 -15.07
C ASP A 123 -3.20 11.92 -13.53
N THR A 124 -4.29 12.42 -13.03
CA THR A 124 -4.58 12.49 -11.60
C THR A 124 -5.88 11.76 -11.31
N ILE A 125 -5.84 10.88 -10.31
CA ILE A 125 -7.03 10.22 -9.76
C ILE A 125 -7.44 10.96 -8.49
N LYS A 126 -8.73 11.29 -8.37
CA LYS A 126 -9.30 11.92 -7.19
C LYS A 126 -10.28 10.97 -6.51
N TYR A 127 -10.16 10.83 -5.19
CA TYR A 127 -11.03 9.96 -4.39
C TYR A 127 -11.32 10.53 -3.01
N GLY A 128 -12.42 10.06 -2.39
CA GLY A 128 -12.82 10.47 -1.06
C GLY A 128 -12.06 9.73 0.05
N VAL A 129 -11.69 10.45 1.13
CA VAL A 129 -11.04 9.89 2.32
C VAL A 129 -12.07 9.63 3.40
N PHE A 130 -12.23 8.37 3.78
CA PHE A 130 -13.12 7.97 4.86
C PHE A 130 -12.44 8.18 6.22
N ASP A 131 -13.09 8.89 7.10
CA ASP A 131 -12.66 9.08 8.48
C ASP A 131 -13.39 8.10 9.41
N CYS A 132 -12.64 7.18 10.01
CA CYS A 132 -13.16 6.19 10.94
C CYS A 132 -13.72 6.80 12.25
N GLN A 133 -13.31 8.01 12.64
CA GLN A 133 -13.82 8.68 13.84
C GLN A 133 -15.20 9.29 13.56
N CYS A 134 -15.34 9.93 12.41
CA CYS A 134 -16.60 10.55 11.98
C CYS A 134 -17.55 9.55 11.30
N GLY A 135 -17.06 8.41 10.81
CA GLY A 135 -17.84 7.41 10.11
C GLY A 135 -18.30 7.82 8.72
N THR A 136 -17.69 8.84 8.12
CA THR A 136 -18.07 9.42 6.82
C THR A 136 -16.84 9.88 6.04
N ILE A 137 -17.03 10.28 4.78
CA ILE A 137 -16.01 10.91 3.94
C ILE A 137 -15.89 12.37 4.38
N THR A 138 -14.70 12.78 4.81
CA THR A 138 -14.44 14.12 5.34
C THR A 138 -13.55 14.98 4.45
N SER A 139 -12.81 14.35 3.54
CA SER A 139 -11.87 15.03 2.64
C SER A 139 -11.69 14.25 1.34
N SER A 140 -10.86 14.75 0.45
CA SER A 140 -10.48 14.04 -0.77
C SER A 140 -8.96 14.08 -0.96
N ARG A 141 -8.43 13.07 -1.65
CA ARG A 141 -7.04 13.03 -2.12
C ARG A 141 -6.98 13.06 -3.64
N GLU A 142 -5.90 13.63 -4.13
CA GLU A 142 -5.51 13.58 -5.53
C GLU A 142 -4.15 12.92 -5.63
N VAL A 143 -4.04 11.89 -6.46
CA VAL A 143 -2.81 11.11 -6.65
C VAL A 143 -2.43 11.12 -8.12
N ALA A 144 -1.16 11.46 -8.40
CA ALA A 144 -0.62 11.38 -9.75
C ALA A 144 -0.36 9.92 -10.13
N THR A 145 -0.60 9.57 -11.38
CA THR A 145 -0.45 8.19 -11.87
C THR A 145 0.97 7.83 -12.34
N LYS A 146 1.94 8.72 -12.18
CA LYS A 146 3.33 8.53 -12.68
C LYS A 146 4.31 8.35 -11.52
N PRO A 147 5.31 7.46 -11.64
CA PRO A 147 5.60 6.53 -12.74
C PRO A 147 4.77 5.26 -12.70
N PHE A 148 4.10 4.96 -11.61
CA PHE A 148 3.14 3.87 -11.37
C PHE A 148 2.14 4.27 -10.30
N LEU A 149 1.04 3.53 -10.20
CA LEU A 149 0.06 3.66 -9.13
C LEU A 149 0.33 2.57 -8.09
N LEU A 150 0.54 2.98 -6.84
CA LEU A 150 0.69 2.11 -5.68
C LEU A 150 -0.61 2.06 -4.90
N ILE A 151 -1.14 0.87 -4.63
CA ILE A 151 -2.27 0.63 -3.75
C ILE A 151 -1.75 -0.08 -2.51
N GLU A 152 -1.81 0.53 -1.35
CA GLU A 152 -1.30 -0.07 -0.12
C GLU A 152 -2.36 -0.19 0.95
N GLY A 153 -2.21 -1.20 1.79
CA GLY A 153 -3.02 -1.44 2.97
C GLY A 153 -3.60 -2.85 3.02
N SER A 154 -4.25 -3.16 4.12
CA SER A 154 -4.93 -4.44 4.28
C SER A 154 -6.00 -4.59 3.20
N TYR A 155 -6.10 -5.78 2.63
CA TYR A 155 -7.05 -6.14 1.56
C TYR A 155 -6.77 -5.49 0.18
N SER A 156 -5.61 -4.89 -0.04
CA SER A 156 -5.25 -4.30 -1.34
C SER A 156 -5.11 -5.32 -2.47
N SER A 157 -4.93 -6.60 -2.13
CA SER A 157 -4.89 -7.73 -3.07
C SER A 157 -6.21 -8.48 -3.19
N SER A 158 -7.30 -7.94 -2.63
CA SER A 158 -8.62 -8.58 -2.70
C SER A 158 -9.09 -8.82 -4.14
N PRO A 159 -9.71 -9.99 -4.42
CA PRO A 159 -10.34 -10.25 -5.73
C PRO A 159 -11.52 -9.30 -6.03
N ASP A 160 -12.09 -8.65 -5.01
CA ASP A 160 -13.15 -7.66 -5.19
C ASP A 160 -12.64 -6.34 -5.79
N ILE A 161 -11.34 -6.09 -5.76
CA ILE A 161 -10.71 -4.97 -6.45
C ILE A 161 -10.47 -5.37 -7.90
N THR A 162 -11.21 -4.75 -8.82
CA THR A 162 -11.24 -5.13 -10.24
C THR A 162 -10.08 -4.58 -11.08
N ILE A 163 -9.13 -3.90 -10.47
CA ILE A 163 -7.96 -3.35 -11.14
C ILE A 163 -6.96 -4.47 -11.52
N LYS A 164 -6.39 -4.37 -12.73
CA LYS A 164 -5.26 -5.24 -13.11
C LYS A 164 -4.03 -4.87 -12.30
N ARG A 165 -3.41 -5.82 -11.65
CA ARG A 165 -2.17 -5.67 -10.89
C ARG A 165 -1.01 -6.20 -11.70
N ASP A 166 0.07 -5.43 -11.80
CA ASP A 166 1.30 -5.80 -12.52
C ASP A 166 2.36 -6.37 -11.58
N LEU A 167 2.32 -5.93 -10.30
CA LEU A 167 3.17 -6.46 -9.23
C LEU A 167 2.39 -6.47 -7.93
N SER A 168 2.36 -7.61 -7.24
CA SER A 168 1.78 -7.73 -5.91
C SER A 168 2.88 -8.05 -4.90
N ILE A 169 2.92 -7.28 -3.81
CA ILE A 169 3.88 -7.40 -2.72
C ILE A 169 3.11 -7.81 -1.47
N PHE A 170 3.52 -8.90 -0.83
CA PHE A 170 2.95 -9.33 0.43
C PHE A 170 3.98 -9.16 1.56
N LEU A 171 3.64 -8.38 2.58
CA LEU A 171 4.48 -8.18 3.75
C LEU A 171 3.98 -9.00 4.93
N THR A 172 4.89 -9.76 5.52
CA THR A 172 4.60 -10.56 6.71
C THR A 172 5.65 -10.32 7.80
N ILE A 173 5.27 -10.58 9.03
CA ILE A 173 6.11 -10.60 10.21
C ILE A 173 5.69 -11.74 11.12
N SER A 174 6.52 -12.12 12.09
CA SER A 174 6.15 -13.12 13.08
C SER A 174 4.98 -12.63 13.95
N ASN A 175 4.21 -13.55 14.52
CA ASN A 175 3.11 -13.22 15.43
C ASN A 175 3.59 -12.41 16.63
N GLU A 176 4.74 -12.78 17.19
CA GLU A 176 5.34 -12.10 18.32
C GLU A 176 5.65 -10.61 17.99
N GLU A 177 6.31 -10.37 16.87
CA GLU A 177 6.64 -9.01 16.43
C GLU A 177 5.39 -8.20 16.07
N GLN A 178 4.38 -8.84 15.49
CA GLN A 178 3.09 -8.20 15.20
C GLN A 178 2.44 -7.70 16.48
N LEU A 179 2.33 -8.57 17.49
CA LEU A 179 1.73 -8.24 18.78
C LEU A 179 2.49 -7.11 19.49
N ARG A 180 3.83 -7.16 19.46
CA ARG A 180 4.69 -6.13 20.03
C ARG A 180 4.42 -4.76 19.39
N ARG A 181 4.44 -4.69 18.06
CA ARG A 181 4.22 -3.44 17.31
C ARG A 181 2.82 -2.86 17.51
N ILE A 182 1.81 -3.71 17.59
CA ILE A 182 0.43 -3.28 17.85
C ILE A 182 0.29 -2.75 19.26
N ALA A 183 0.89 -3.43 20.27
CA ALA A 183 0.88 -2.98 21.65
C ALA A 183 1.54 -1.60 21.82
N GLU A 184 2.62 -1.32 21.09
CA GLU A 184 3.31 -0.03 21.12
C GLU A 184 2.51 1.09 20.44
N ARG A 185 1.91 0.81 19.27
CA ARG A 185 1.26 1.82 18.44
C ARG A 185 -0.21 2.08 18.78
N ASN A 186 -0.94 1.04 19.20
CA ASN A 186 -2.40 1.05 19.31
C ASN A 186 -2.87 0.54 20.68
N LYS A 187 -2.31 1.04 21.78
CA LYS A 187 -2.59 0.58 23.15
C LYS A 187 -4.09 0.51 23.45
N ASP A 188 -4.83 1.55 23.12
CA ASP A 188 -6.27 1.66 23.42
C ASP A 188 -7.15 0.70 22.61
N LYS A 189 -6.64 0.20 21.46
CA LYS A 189 -7.35 -0.71 20.57
C LYS A 189 -6.72 -2.11 20.49
N TYR A 190 -5.75 -2.40 21.37
CA TYR A 190 -5.01 -3.66 21.33
C TYR A 190 -5.92 -4.89 21.35
N ALA A 191 -6.93 -4.90 22.25
CA ALA A 191 -7.89 -5.99 22.33
C ALA A 191 -8.69 -6.19 21.04
N ASP A 192 -9.08 -5.11 20.35
CA ASP A 192 -9.78 -5.18 19.06
C ASP A 192 -8.91 -5.79 17.97
N PHE A 193 -7.61 -5.45 17.97
CA PHE A 193 -6.67 -6.07 17.02
C PHE A 193 -6.57 -7.57 17.23
N ILE A 194 -6.40 -8.03 18.48
CA ILE A 194 -6.23 -9.45 18.80
C ILE A 194 -7.49 -10.25 18.52
N ASN A 195 -8.65 -9.72 18.94
CA ASN A 195 -9.89 -10.49 18.94
C ASN A 195 -10.69 -10.34 17.64
N LYS A 196 -10.37 -9.35 16.81
CA LYS A 196 -11.17 -9.06 15.63
C LYS A 196 -10.32 -8.88 14.37
N TRP A 197 -9.42 -7.89 14.33
CA TRP A 197 -8.77 -7.49 13.09
C TRP A 197 -7.74 -8.51 12.58
N ILE A 198 -6.89 -9.06 13.46
CA ILE A 198 -5.92 -10.10 13.08
C ILE A 198 -6.64 -11.38 12.60
N PRO A 199 -7.64 -11.94 13.31
CA PRO A 199 -8.40 -13.08 12.80
C PRO A 199 -9.02 -12.83 11.42
N MET A 200 -9.65 -11.66 11.21
CA MET A 200 -10.25 -11.30 9.92
C MET A 200 -9.22 -11.19 8.78
N GLU A 201 -8.02 -10.68 9.05
CA GLU A 201 -6.94 -10.64 8.07
C GLU A 201 -6.45 -12.05 7.72
N GLU A 202 -6.23 -12.92 8.73
CA GLU A 202 -5.76 -14.29 8.49
C GLU A 202 -6.81 -15.13 7.73
N GLU A 203 -8.09 -14.99 8.04
CA GLU A 203 -9.17 -15.62 7.27
C GLU A 203 -9.17 -15.15 5.81
N TYR A 204 -8.98 -13.84 5.56
CA TYR A 204 -8.88 -13.30 4.23
C TYR A 204 -7.67 -13.85 3.46
N PHE A 205 -6.50 -13.94 4.09
CA PHE A 205 -5.31 -14.49 3.44
C PHE A 205 -5.47 -15.96 3.08
N GLN A 206 -6.19 -16.73 3.90
CA GLN A 206 -6.47 -18.14 3.64
C GLN A 206 -7.51 -18.34 2.55
N GLU A 207 -8.64 -17.62 2.64
CA GLU A 207 -9.76 -17.75 1.70
C GLU A 207 -9.36 -17.43 0.26
N TYR A 208 -8.52 -16.42 0.07
CA TYR A 208 -8.14 -15.93 -1.25
C TYR A 208 -6.70 -16.28 -1.67
N ASN A 209 -5.99 -17.14 -0.93
CA ASN A 209 -4.60 -17.55 -1.19
C ASN A 209 -3.67 -16.35 -1.44
N ILE A 210 -3.80 -15.29 -0.65
CA ILE A 210 -3.09 -14.02 -0.88
C ILE A 210 -1.56 -14.14 -0.72
N LYS A 211 -1.08 -15.18 -0.04
CA LYS A 211 0.36 -15.43 0.20
C LYS A 211 1.05 -16.18 -0.94
N GLU A 212 0.32 -16.68 -1.90
CA GLU A 212 0.78 -17.43 -3.08
C GLU A 212 0.75 -16.56 -4.35
#